data_2289f69e8f1ab0bbbf56d9a1e96a8799
#
_entry.id   2289f69e8f1ab0bbbf56d9a1e96a8799
#
_cell.length_a   1.000
_cell.length_b   1.000
_cell.length_c   1.000
_cell.angle_alpha   90.00
_cell.angle_beta   90.00
_cell.angle_gamma   90.00
#
_symmetry.space_group_name_H-M   'P 1'
#
loop_
_entity.id
_entity.type
_entity.pdbx_description
1 polymer ?
#
loop_
_entity_poly.entity_id
_entity_poly.type
_entity_poly.pdbx_seq_one_letter_code
_entity_poly.pdbx_strand_id
1 'polypeptide(L)'
;MTRENKSSTGKNRRPRILVVTPEITYLPSGMGNMACKLNAKAGGLADVSASLVAALFDLGADVHVALPHYRRMFHIDVGQLISDELRVYKSRMPDSRIHLAEDRCFYYRDTVYSNSQDENPKLALAFTREVLNNIIPFVQPDLIHCNDWMTGLVPGAARRMGIPCLFTVHNIHTHHLTLAQVEDSGIDAAEFWANLFYTRVPYNYEESRNTNQIDMQASGVFASHYINTVSPTFLEEIVNGWHDFIPTALREEIRNKHRAGCAIGILNAPDASDNPETDPHIEVCYDAATHREAKRANKVAFQHKVGLEEDPDVPLFFWPSRLDPAQKGPQLLADILYRFMSRHWRQRVQIALVANGVFQKPFHDILHFHEMYGRLAVCDFNQGLSQLGYAASDFTLVPSLFEPCGLPQMVGQLYGSLPVVHDTGGLHDTVEHLDPAQNQGNGFVFRIYDSRGLDWAMEKAIEFYKCAPEVRERNIARVMREGKARFNHETCARAYIEIYEKMLNRPLVRSFE
;
A
#
# COMPACT_ATOMS: atom_id res chain seq x y z
N MET A 1 -51.12 21.62 5.08
CA MET A 1 -51.61 20.27 4.75
C MET A 1 -50.43 19.34 4.66
N THR A 2 -50.41 18.40 5.57
CA THR A 2 -49.77 17.07 5.63
C THR A 2 -48.32 16.92 5.15
N ARG A 3 -47.38 16.97 6.09
CA ARG A 3 -46.08 16.31 6.05
C ARG A 3 -46.35 14.79 6.06
N GLU A 4 -46.24 14.15 4.93
CA GLU A 4 -46.23 12.69 4.88
C GLU A 4 -44.92 12.13 5.46
N ASN A 5 -45.10 11.21 6.38
CA ASN A 5 -44.12 10.34 7.01
C ASN A 5 -43.19 9.71 5.98
N LYS A 6 -41.92 10.08 5.93
CA LYS A 6 -40.88 9.24 5.38
C LYS A 6 -40.65 8.08 6.33
N SER A 7 -41.04 6.94 5.87
CA SER A 7 -41.19 5.66 6.49
C SER A 7 -39.95 5.13 7.23
N SER A 8 -40.22 4.44 8.31
CA SER A 8 -39.37 3.68 9.23
C SER A 8 -38.68 2.43 8.64
N THR A 9 -38.43 2.36 7.33
CA THR A 9 -37.82 1.20 6.66
C THR A 9 -36.30 1.19 6.62
N GLY A 10 -35.61 2.26 7.07
CA GLY A 10 -34.15 2.37 6.99
C GLY A 10 -33.35 1.83 8.17
N LYS A 11 -33.99 1.54 9.31
CA LYS A 11 -33.26 1.20 10.55
C LYS A 11 -32.72 -0.23 10.66
N ASN A 12 -33.10 -1.15 9.77
CA ASN A 12 -32.72 -2.57 9.83
C ASN A 12 -31.71 -3.02 8.74
N ARG A 13 -31.31 -2.11 7.84
CA ARG A 13 -30.30 -2.41 6.82
C ARG A 13 -28.90 -2.23 7.43
N ARG A 14 -27.95 -3.16 7.11
CA ARG A 14 -26.53 -2.96 7.42
C ARG A 14 -26.03 -1.69 6.76
N PRO A 15 -25.11 -0.93 7.42
CA PRO A 15 -24.48 0.21 6.77
C PRO A 15 -23.75 -0.22 5.52
N ARG A 16 -23.92 0.55 4.45
CA ARG A 16 -23.24 0.34 3.17
C ARG A 16 -22.01 1.22 3.07
N ILE A 17 -20.86 0.61 2.85
CA ILE A 17 -19.57 1.29 2.69
C ILE A 17 -19.22 1.32 1.21
N LEU A 18 -18.90 2.49 0.68
CA LEU A 18 -18.32 2.65 -0.65
C LEU A 18 -16.84 2.96 -0.55
N VAL A 19 -15.98 2.02 -0.93
CA VAL A 19 -14.54 2.22 -1.07
C VAL A 19 -14.26 2.78 -2.46
N VAL A 20 -13.68 3.97 -2.53
CA VAL A 20 -13.29 4.65 -3.78
C VAL A 20 -11.78 4.58 -3.90
N THR A 21 -11.27 3.85 -4.90
CA THR A 21 -9.83 3.63 -5.07
C THR A 21 -9.45 3.63 -6.56
N PRO A 22 -8.30 4.24 -6.93
CA PRO A 22 -7.87 4.25 -8.33
C PRO A 22 -7.25 2.94 -8.81
N GLU A 23 -6.88 2.04 -7.89
CA GLU A 23 -6.17 0.81 -8.22
C GLU A 23 -6.55 -0.34 -7.28
N ILE A 24 -6.48 -1.57 -7.82
CA ILE A 24 -6.79 -2.81 -7.10
C ILE A 24 -6.11 -4.01 -7.76
N THR A 25 -5.80 -5.05 -7.01
CA THR A 25 -5.20 -6.29 -7.55
C THR A 25 -6.18 -7.43 -7.71
N TYR A 26 -7.17 -7.54 -6.84
CA TYR A 26 -8.21 -8.57 -6.89
C TYR A 26 -9.43 -8.16 -6.06
N LEU A 27 -10.53 -8.87 -6.25
CA LEU A 27 -11.72 -8.78 -5.40
C LEU A 27 -12.30 -10.18 -5.14
N PRO A 28 -12.99 -10.39 -4.01
CA PRO A 28 -13.67 -11.66 -3.71
C PRO A 28 -14.70 -12.02 -4.79
N SER A 29 -14.71 -13.27 -5.22
CA SER A 29 -15.61 -13.75 -6.27
C SER A 29 -17.10 -13.51 -5.97
N GLY A 30 -17.47 -13.48 -4.69
CA GLY A 30 -18.85 -13.19 -4.24
C GLY A 30 -19.28 -11.72 -4.42
N MET A 31 -18.38 -10.80 -4.78
CA MET A 31 -18.72 -9.39 -5.02
C MET A 31 -19.30 -9.13 -6.42
N GLY A 32 -19.07 -10.00 -7.37
CA GLY A 32 -19.57 -9.86 -8.73
C GLY A 32 -18.80 -10.66 -9.77
N ASN A 33 -19.35 -10.77 -10.98
CA ASN A 33 -18.74 -11.58 -12.05
C ASN A 33 -17.39 -11.03 -12.55
N MET A 34 -17.13 -9.74 -12.34
CA MET A 34 -15.88 -9.09 -12.74
C MET A 34 -14.75 -9.25 -11.73
N ALA A 35 -15.04 -9.72 -10.52
CA ALA A 35 -14.09 -9.73 -9.41
C ALA A 35 -12.73 -10.38 -9.75
N CYS A 36 -12.76 -11.53 -10.44
CA CYS A 36 -11.54 -12.26 -10.82
C CYS A 36 -10.75 -11.66 -12.01
N LYS A 37 -11.32 -10.65 -12.69
CA LYS A 37 -10.70 -10.01 -13.86
C LYS A 37 -10.05 -8.67 -13.54
N LEU A 38 -10.35 -8.10 -12.36
CA LEU A 38 -9.90 -6.77 -11.99
C LEU A 38 -8.47 -6.85 -11.44
N ASN A 39 -7.53 -6.33 -12.22
CA ASN A 39 -6.15 -6.14 -11.80
C ASN A 39 -5.59 -4.88 -12.46
N ALA A 40 -5.45 -3.82 -11.66
CA ALA A 40 -4.83 -2.57 -12.04
C ALA A 40 -3.92 -2.11 -10.90
N LYS A 41 -2.63 -2.35 -11.03
CA LYS A 41 -1.63 -2.10 -10.00
C LYS A 41 -0.58 -1.11 -10.49
N ALA A 42 -0.35 -0.07 -9.69
CA ALA A 42 0.79 0.82 -9.84
C ALA A 42 1.72 0.76 -8.63
N GLY A 43 1.16 0.51 -7.45
CA GLY A 43 1.91 0.45 -6.20
C GLY A 43 1.25 -0.41 -5.13
N GLY A 44 1.69 -0.24 -3.88
CA GLY A 44 1.14 -0.98 -2.74
C GLY A 44 -0.31 -0.65 -2.41
N LEU A 45 -0.84 0.49 -2.88
CA LEU A 45 -2.24 0.86 -2.69
C LEU A 45 -3.20 -0.18 -3.28
N ALA A 46 -2.86 -0.78 -4.44
CA ALA A 46 -3.68 -1.79 -5.09
C ALA A 46 -3.87 -3.03 -4.21
N ASP A 47 -2.78 -3.54 -3.63
CA ASP A 47 -2.80 -4.69 -2.74
C ASP A 47 -3.57 -4.39 -1.45
N VAL A 48 -3.33 -3.22 -0.86
CA VAL A 48 -3.99 -2.76 0.37
C VAL A 48 -5.50 -2.60 0.16
N SER A 49 -5.92 -1.96 -0.95
CA SER A 49 -7.34 -1.80 -1.28
C SER A 49 -8.03 -3.14 -1.48
N ALA A 50 -7.40 -4.06 -2.21
CA ALA A 50 -7.92 -5.41 -2.44
C ALA A 50 -8.11 -6.17 -1.13
N SER A 51 -7.08 -6.17 -0.32
CA SER A 51 -7.05 -6.91 0.95
C SER A 51 -8.04 -6.36 1.97
N LEU A 52 -8.14 -5.04 2.10
CA LEU A 52 -9.14 -4.41 2.97
C LEU A 52 -10.56 -4.76 2.54
N VAL A 53 -10.86 -4.63 1.25
CA VAL A 53 -12.19 -4.96 0.71
C VAL A 53 -12.53 -6.43 0.91
N ALA A 54 -11.56 -7.34 0.65
CA ALA A 54 -11.75 -8.76 0.87
C ALA A 54 -12.05 -9.08 2.35
N ALA A 55 -11.26 -8.55 3.27
CA ALA A 55 -11.46 -8.77 4.69
C ALA A 55 -12.79 -8.18 5.21
N LEU A 56 -13.18 -6.99 4.76
CA LEU A 56 -14.49 -6.41 5.09
C LEU A 56 -15.65 -7.28 4.56
N PHE A 57 -15.50 -7.80 3.34
CA PHE A 57 -16.49 -8.69 2.73
C PHE A 57 -16.64 -10.00 3.51
N ASP A 58 -15.51 -10.65 3.87
CA ASP A 58 -15.46 -11.90 4.62
C ASP A 58 -16.03 -11.75 6.04
N LEU A 59 -15.80 -10.59 6.68
CA LEU A 59 -16.42 -10.23 7.95
C LEU A 59 -17.92 -9.88 7.82
N GLY A 60 -18.46 -9.90 6.61
CA GLY A 60 -19.87 -9.72 6.32
C GLY A 60 -20.34 -8.27 6.28
N ALA A 61 -19.45 -7.31 6.07
CA ALA A 61 -19.81 -5.92 5.80
C ALA A 61 -20.52 -5.77 4.44
N ASP A 62 -21.43 -4.79 4.32
CA ASP A 62 -22.01 -4.40 3.02
C ASP A 62 -21.06 -3.42 2.32
N VAL A 63 -19.96 -3.98 1.76
CA VAL A 63 -18.91 -3.23 1.09
C VAL A 63 -19.09 -3.21 -0.42
N HIS A 64 -18.96 -2.03 -1.00
CA HIS A 64 -18.98 -1.74 -2.43
C HIS A 64 -17.68 -1.07 -2.83
N VAL A 65 -17.23 -1.24 -4.07
CA VAL A 65 -15.98 -0.66 -4.59
C VAL A 65 -16.24 0.14 -5.85
N ALA A 66 -15.70 1.34 -5.90
CA ALA A 66 -15.65 2.18 -7.11
C ALA A 66 -14.21 2.20 -7.65
N LEU A 67 -14.07 1.90 -8.94
CA LEU A 67 -12.80 1.79 -9.68
C LEU A 67 -12.92 2.46 -11.05
N PRO A 68 -11.85 3.05 -11.61
CA PRO A 68 -11.81 3.38 -13.03
C PRO A 68 -11.91 2.11 -13.90
N HIS A 69 -12.64 2.20 -15.03
CA HIS A 69 -12.82 1.06 -15.93
C HIS A 69 -11.62 0.90 -16.87
N TYR A 70 -10.51 0.35 -16.38
CA TYR A 70 -9.30 0.04 -17.16
C TYR A 70 -9.50 -1.20 -18.04
N ARG A 71 -10.30 -1.09 -19.10
CA ARG A 71 -10.69 -2.23 -19.95
C ARG A 71 -9.51 -3.05 -20.44
N ARG A 72 -8.44 -2.38 -20.89
CA ARG A 72 -7.25 -3.05 -21.42
C ARG A 72 -6.49 -3.81 -20.33
N MET A 73 -6.27 -3.20 -19.17
CA MET A 73 -5.61 -3.86 -18.04
C MET A 73 -6.43 -5.02 -17.48
N PHE A 74 -7.76 -4.90 -17.50
CA PHE A 74 -8.67 -5.97 -17.07
C PHE A 74 -8.86 -7.07 -18.12
N HIS A 75 -8.25 -6.94 -19.31
CA HIS A 75 -8.42 -7.86 -20.43
C HIS A 75 -9.89 -8.14 -20.79
N ILE A 76 -10.72 -7.09 -20.71
CA ILE A 76 -12.17 -7.21 -20.99
C ILE A 76 -12.42 -7.13 -22.48
N ASP A 77 -12.83 -8.25 -23.07
CA ASP A 77 -13.48 -8.28 -24.37
C ASP A 77 -14.93 -7.80 -24.22
N VAL A 78 -15.31 -6.77 -24.99
CA VAL A 78 -16.67 -6.19 -24.93
C VAL A 78 -17.73 -7.23 -25.33
N GLY A 79 -17.44 -8.12 -26.26
CA GLY A 79 -18.33 -9.22 -26.64
C GLY A 79 -18.54 -10.22 -25.50
N GLN A 80 -17.49 -10.55 -24.78
CA GLN A 80 -17.55 -11.39 -23.60
C GLN A 80 -18.29 -10.70 -22.44
N LEU A 81 -18.08 -9.39 -22.24
CA LEU A 81 -18.79 -8.60 -21.24
C LEU A 81 -20.30 -8.64 -21.45
N ILE A 82 -20.77 -8.41 -22.68
CA ILE A 82 -22.19 -8.49 -23.04
C ILE A 82 -22.73 -9.90 -22.79
N SER A 83 -22.00 -10.93 -23.15
CA SER A 83 -22.37 -12.33 -22.90
C SER A 83 -22.45 -12.64 -21.39
N ASP A 84 -21.49 -12.15 -20.60
CA ASP A 84 -21.46 -12.34 -19.16
C ASP A 84 -22.60 -11.58 -18.47
N GLU A 85 -22.90 -10.34 -18.87
CA GLU A 85 -24.06 -9.58 -18.37
C GLU A 85 -25.39 -10.26 -18.72
N LEU A 86 -25.54 -10.78 -19.94
CA LEU A 86 -26.72 -11.55 -20.31
C LEU A 86 -26.85 -12.85 -19.52
N ARG A 87 -25.74 -13.51 -19.19
CA ARG A 87 -25.73 -14.69 -18.35
C ARG A 87 -26.14 -14.37 -16.92
N VAL A 88 -25.64 -13.26 -16.35
CA VAL A 88 -26.00 -12.74 -15.04
C VAL A 88 -27.50 -12.43 -14.98
N TYR A 89 -28.02 -11.71 -15.97
CA TYR A 89 -29.45 -11.43 -16.08
C TYR A 89 -30.29 -12.71 -16.10
N LYS A 90 -29.87 -13.71 -16.87
CA LYS A 90 -30.53 -15.01 -16.94
C LYS A 90 -30.44 -15.82 -15.66
N SER A 91 -29.33 -15.71 -14.90
CA SER A 91 -29.11 -16.46 -13.64
C SER A 91 -29.72 -15.79 -12.41
N ARG A 92 -30.29 -14.58 -12.56
CA ARG A 92 -30.82 -13.77 -11.44
C ARG A 92 -29.81 -13.60 -10.31
N MET A 93 -28.53 -13.49 -10.62
CA MET A 93 -27.49 -13.25 -9.64
C MET A 93 -27.72 -11.89 -8.95
N PRO A 94 -27.41 -11.79 -7.64
CA PRO A 94 -27.57 -10.54 -6.90
C PRO A 94 -26.64 -9.45 -7.46
N ASP A 95 -26.96 -8.20 -7.17
CA ASP A 95 -26.26 -7.01 -7.60
C ASP A 95 -24.75 -7.12 -7.42
N SER A 96 -24.02 -6.76 -8.43
CA SER A 96 -22.56 -6.57 -8.33
C SER A 96 -22.27 -5.46 -7.30
N ARG A 97 -21.28 -5.71 -6.45
CA ARG A 97 -20.75 -4.71 -5.50
C ARG A 97 -19.56 -3.96 -6.09
N ILE A 98 -19.34 -4.14 -7.38
CA ILE A 98 -18.24 -3.53 -8.14
C ILE A 98 -18.83 -2.50 -9.06
N HIS A 99 -18.36 -1.25 -8.95
CA HIS A 99 -18.84 -0.12 -9.74
C HIS A 99 -17.67 0.46 -10.53
N LEU A 100 -17.72 0.30 -11.84
CA LEU A 100 -16.68 0.77 -12.76
C LEU A 100 -17.04 2.16 -13.29
N ALA A 101 -16.14 3.10 -13.09
CA ALA A 101 -16.25 4.45 -13.64
C ALA A 101 -15.97 4.44 -15.13
N GLU A 102 -17.01 4.69 -15.94
CA GLU A 102 -16.99 4.57 -17.38
C GLU A 102 -16.52 5.89 -18.03
N ASP A 103 -15.27 5.92 -18.48
CA ASP A 103 -14.75 6.99 -19.33
C ASP A 103 -13.72 6.47 -20.31
N ARG A 104 -13.71 7.03 -21.53
CA ARG A 104 -12.78 6.63 -22.60
C ARG A 104 -11.31 6.84 -22.21
N CYS A 105 -11.00 7.77 -21.29
CA CYS A 105 -9.65 8.02 -20.82
C CYS A 105 -9.05 6.82 -20.09
N PHE A 106 -9.86 5.88 -19.58
CA PHE A 106 -9.40 4.67 -18.89
C PHE A 106 -9.25 3.46 -19.82
N TYR A 107 -10.03 3.36 -20.89
CA TYR A 107 -10.24 2.12 -21.65
C TYR A 107 -8.98 1.50 -22.24
N TYR A 108 -8.05 2.33 -22.71
CA TYR A 108 -6.89 1.89 -23.49
C TYR A 108 -5.56 2.06 -22.73
N ARG A 109 -5.62 2.23 -21.42
CA ARG A 109 -4.43 2.42 -20.60
C ARG A 109 -3.76 1.09 -20.25
N ASP A 110 -2.43 1.11 -20.24
CA ASP A 110 -1.58 0.02 -19.76
C ASP A 110 -1.09 0.25 -18.32
N THR A 111 -1.30 1.46 -17.78
CA THR A 111 -0.87 1.87 -16.43
C THR A 111 -1.94 2.74 -15.80
N VAL A 112 -2.06 2.67 -14.47
CA VAL A 112 -2.99 3.49 -13.67
C VAL A 112 -2.65 4.97 -13.80
N TYR A 113 -1.39 5.33 -13.58
CA TYR A 113 -0.90 6.71 -13.70
C TYR A 113 -0.20 6.93 -15.04
N SER A 114 -0.30 8.16 -15.54
CA SER A 114 0.43 8.59 -16.73
C SER A 114 1.82 9.09 -16.36
N ASN A 115 2.77 8.92 -17.27
CA ASN A 115 4.07 9.58 -17.20
C ASN A 115 3.98 11.08 -17.46
N SER A 116 2.88 11.55 -18.07
CA SER A 116 2.59 12.97 -18.28
C SER A 116 1.93 13.56 -17.04
N GLN A 117 2.54 14.59 -16.48
CA GLN A 117 2.02 15.31 -15.31
C GLN A 117 0.63 15.93 -15.56
N ASP A 118 0.33 16.33 -16.80
CA ASP A 118 -0.92 16.99 -17.18
C ASP A 118 -2.10 16.00 -17.38
N GLU A 119 -1.83 14.72 -17.56
CA GLU A 119 -2.87 13.70 -17.75
C GLU A 119 -3.44 13.20 -16.42
N ASN A 120 -2.63 13.05 -15.40
CA ASN A 120 -3.05 12.49 -14.12
C ASN A 120 -4.22 13.26 -13.49
N PRO A 121 -4.24 14.61 -13.46
CA PRO A 121 -5.40 15.37 -12.99
C PRO A 121 -6.67 15.10 -13.81
N LYS A 122 -6.56 14.95 -15.14
CA LYS A 122 -7.72 14.65 -16.00
C LYS A 122 -8.31 13.26 -15.70
N LEU A 123 -7.45 12.27 -15.43
CA LEU A 123 -7.89 10.94 -15.00
C LEU A 123 -8.63 11.01 -13.66
N ALA A 124 -8.07 11.76 -12.69
CA ALA A 124 -8.69 11.94 -11.39
C ALA A 124 -10.04 12.66 -11.48
N LEU A 125 -10.17 13.68 -12.35
CA LEU A 125 -11.44 14.39 -12.59
C LEU A 125 -12.48 13.49 -13.28
N ALA A 126 -12.09 12.71 -14.29
CA ALA A 126 -12.99 11.75 -14.92
C ALA A 126 -13.50 10.71 -13.93
N PHE A 127 -12.60 10.20 -13.06
CA PHE A 127 -12.99 9.27 -11.99
C PHE A 127 -13.94 9.93 -10.99
N THR A 128 -13.57 11.10 -10.48
CA THR A 128 -14.40 11.86 -9.54
C THR A 128 -15.80 12.13 -10.11
N ARG A 129 -15.91 12.55 -11.40
CA ARG A 129 -17.19 12.80 -12.06
C ARG A 129 -18.09 11.57 -12.03
N GLU A 130 -17.56 10.42 -12.44
CA GLU A 130 -18.34 9.17 -12.44
C GLU A 130 -18.75 8.74 -11.04
N VAL A 131 -17.85 8.89 -10.05
CA VAL A 131 -18.18 8.59 -8.65
C VAL A 131 -19.30 9.48 -8.14
N LEU A 132 -19.25 10.80 -8.39
CA LEU A 132 -20.24 11.75 -7.89
C LEU A 132 -21.58 11.68 -8.62
N ASN A 133 -21.55 11.59 -9.95
CA ASN A 133 -22.76 11.73 -10.77
C ASN A 133 -23.50 10.40 -10.96
N ASN A 134 -22.78 9.26 -10.92
CA ASN A 134 -23.34 7.96 -11.25
C ASN A 134 -23.25 6.95 -10.10
N ILE A 135 -22.06 6.76 -9.49
CA ILE A 135 -21.85 5.67 -8.54
C ILE A 135 -22.48 5.97 -7.17
N ILE A 136 -22.25 7.13 -6.59
CA ILE A 136 -22.84 7.49 -5.28
C ILE A 136 -24.38 7.48 -5.35
N PRO A 137 -25.05 8.08 -6.34
CA PRO A 137 -26.51 8.03 -6.47
C PRO A 137 -27.06 6.61 -6.61
N PHE A 138 -26.34 5.73 -7.31
CA PHE A 138 -26.74 4.32 -7.49
C PHE A 138 -26.53 3.50 -6.24
N VAL A 139 -25.35 3.59 -5.61
CA VAL A 139 -24.99 2.80 -4.43
C VAL A 139 -25.73 3.26 -3.18
N GLN A 140 -25.96 4.56 -3.03
CA GLN A 140 -26.52 5.19 -1.83
C GLN A 140 -25.76 4.77 -0.56
N PRO A 141 -24.44 5.05 -0.46
CA PRO A 141 -23.62 4.61 0.66
C PRO A 141 -23.99 5.36 1.95
N ASP A 142 -23.85 4.69 3.08
CA ASP A 142 -23.94 5.30 4.41
C ASP A 142 -22.60 5.93 4.84
N LEU A 143 -21.48 5.47 4.27
CA LEU A 143 -20.14 5.98 4.45
C LEU A 143 -19.32 5.80 3.18
N ILE A 144 -18.45 6.78 2.88
CA ILE A 144 -17.49 6.70 1.76
C ILE A 144 -16.07 6.64 2.34
N HIS A 145 -15.25 5.73 1.81
CA HIS A 145 -13.83 5.64 2.11
C HIS A 145 -13.02 5.95 0.85
N CYS A 146 -12.33 7.07 0.84
CA CYS A 146 -11.52 7.57 -0.27
C CYS A 146 -10.04 7.30 -0.04
N ASN A 147 -9.29 7.02 -1.11
CA ASN A 147 -7.89 6.66 -1.08
C ASN A 147 -7.07 7.60 -1.97
N ASP A 148 -6.17 8.35 -1.36
CA ASP A 148 -5.20 9.26 -1.98
C ASP A 148 -5.79 10.37 -2.86
N TRP A 149 -4.91 11.20 -3.41
CA TRP A 149 -5.18 12.43 -4.13
C TRP A 149 -6.15 12.28 -5.31
N MET A 150 -6.17 11.12 -6.03
CA MET A 150 -7.10 10.92 -7.15
C MET A 150 -8.56 10.94 -6.72
N THR A 151 -8.84 10.68 -5.46
CA THR A 151 -10.18 10.70 -4.88
C THR A 151 -10.43 11.94 -4.00
N GLY A 152 -9.47 12.87 -3.96
CA GLY A 152 -9.43 13.98 -3.00
C GLY A 152 -10.58 14.99 -3.07
N LEU A 153 -11.31 15.07 -4.19
CA LEU A 153 -12.47 15.94 -4.31
C LEU A 153 -13.79 15.29 -3.85
N VAL A 154 -13.82 13.95 -3.78
CA VAL A 154 -15.04 13.21 -3.36
C VAL A 154 -15.49 13.57 -1.95
N PRO A 155 -14.59 13.71 -0.93
CA PRO A 155 -15.00 14.11 0.42
C PRO A 155 -15.71 15.47 0.49
N GLY A 156 -15.29 16.45 -0.35
CA GLY A 156 -15.92 17.77 -0.42
C GLY A 156 -17.38 17.70 -0.85
N ALA A 157 -17.67 16.93 -1.88
CA ALA A 157 -19.02 16.68 -2.36
C ALA A 157 -19.83 15.79 -1.40
N ALA A 158 -19.22 14.72 -0.86
CA ALA A 158 -19.85 13.84 0.12
C ALA A 158 -20.34 14.60 1.36
N ARG A 159 -19.53 15.57 1.83
CA ARG A 159 -19.89 16.46 2.95
C ARG A 159 -21.15 17.28 2.65
N ARG A 160 -21.27 17.79 1.42
CA ARG A 160 -22.47 18.50 0.96
C ARG A 160 -23.70 17.59 0.93
N MET A 161 -23.52 16.32 0.57
CA MET A 161 -24.57 15.30 0.57
C MET A 161 -24.92 14.77 1.97
N GLY A 162 -24.18 15.16 3.02
CA GLY A 162 -24.36 14.67 4.38
C GLY A 162 -23.88 13.23 4.58
N ILE A 163 -22.97 12.73 3.72
CA ILE A 163 -22.41 11.40 3.82
C ILE A 163 -21.04 11.47 4.53
N PRO A 164 -20.83 10.77 5.65
CA PRO A 164 -19.54 10.72 6.31
C PRO A 164 -18.46 10.11 5.41
N CYS A 165 -17.26 10.71 5.43
CA CYS A 165 -16.16 10.28 4.60
C CYS A 165 -14.90 10.05 5.43
N LEU A 166 -14.26 8.88 5.27
CA LEU A 166 -12.90 8.58 5.69
C LEU A 166 -11.97 8.83 4.50
N PHE A 167 -10.80 9.42 4.73
CA PHE A 167 -9.79 9.64 3.71
C PHE A 167 -8.45 9.06 4.15
N THR A 168 -7.94 8.09 3.39
CA THR A 168 -6.63 7.47 3.65
C THR A 168 -5.54 8.17 2.86
N VAL A 169 -4.51 8.61 3.58
CA VAL A 169 -3.26 9.18 3.03
C VAL A 169 -2.21 8.08 2.96
N HIS A 170 -2.06 7.44 1.79
CA HIS A 170 -1.04 6.42 1.57
C HIS A 170 0.32 7.02 1.24
N ASN A 171 0.29 8.21 0.62
CA ASN A 171 1.48 9.00 0.28
C ASN A 171 1.14 10.50 0.28
N ILE A 172 2.14 11.34 -0.03
CA ILE A 172 2.03 12.79 0.01
C ILE A 172 1.91 13.44 -1.38
N HIS A 173 1.72 12.65 -2.43
CA HIS A 173 1.55 13.19 -3.78
C HIS A 173 0.24 13.97 -3.90
N THR A 174 0.28 15.07 -4.64
CA THR A 174 -0.90 15.89 -4.92
C THR A 174 -0.81 16.53 -6.30
N HIS A 175 -1.95 17.03 -6.78
CA HIS A 175 -2.05 17.89 -7.94
C HIS A 175 -2.90 19.13 -7.60
N HIS A 176 -2.62 20.23 -8.32
CA HIS A 176 -3.33 21.49 -8.16
C HIS A 176 -4.18 21.76 -9.39
N LEU A 177 -5.42 22.20 -9.17
CA LEU A 177 -6.41 22.46 -10.21
C LEU A 177 -7.17 23.76 -9.91
N THR A 178 -7.69 24.42 -10.94
CA THR A 178 -8.68 25.47 -10.78
C THR A 178 -10.09 24.88 -10.73
N LEU A 179 -11.06 25.59 -10.14
CA LEU A 179 -12.47 25.16 -10.19
C LEU A 179 -12.99 25.12 -11.62
N ALA A 180 -12.52 26.00 -12.51
CA ALA A 180 -12.86 25.96 -13.92
C ALA A 180 -12.49 24.62 -14.57
N GLN A 181 -11.28 24.07 -14.29
CA GLN A 181 -10.89 22.75 -14.78
C GLN A 181 -11.78 21.62 -14.23
N VAL A 182 -12.21 21.74 -12.99
CA VAL A 182 -13.16 20.79 -12.37
C VAL A 182 -14.50 20.83 -13.11
N GLU A 183 -15.04 22.02 -13.35
CA GLU A 183 -16.32 22.23 -14.05
C GLU A 183 -16.26 21.80 -15.52
N ASP A 184 -15.17 22.11 -16.23
CA ASP A 184 -14.93 21.69 -17.61
C ASP A 184 -14.93 20.15 -17.78
N SER A 185 -14.68 19.45 -16.67
CA SER A 185 -14.75 17.98 -16.62
C SER A 185 -16.15 17.43 -16.32
N GLY A 186 -17.17 18.29 -16.18
CA GLY A 186 -18.56 17.91 -15.92
C GLY A 186 -18.87 17.63 -14.45
N ILE A 187 -18.14 18.29 -13.53
CA ILE A 187 -18.39 18.25 -12.08
C ILE A 187 -18.93 19.62 -11.66
N ASP A 188 -20.07 19.66 -10.99
CA ASP A 188 -20.62 20.90 -10.45
C ASP A 188 -19.86 21.33 -9.19
N ALA A 189 -18.72 21.99 -9.39
CA ALA A 189 -17.90 22.47 -8.30
C ALA A 189 -18.56 23.55 -7.45
N ALA A 190 -19.51 24.30 -7.99
CA ALA A 190 -20.23 25.34 -7.28
C ALA A 190 -21.01 24.81 -6.06
N GLU A 191 -21.45 23.56 -6.10
CA GLU A 191 -22.18 22.92 -5.02
C GLU A 191 -21.31 22.64 -3.76
N PHE A 192 -19.98 22.49 -3.92
CA PHE A 192 -19.11 22.08 -2.80
C PHE A 192 -17.77 22.83 -2.71
N TRP A 193 -17.56 23.88 -3.50
CA TRP A 193 -16.30 24.64 -3.53
C TRP A 193 -15.83 25.10 -2.14
N ALA A 194 -16.75 25.48 -1.26
CA ALA A 194 -16.42 25.90 0.11
C ALA A 194 -15.87 24.78 1.00
N ASN A 195 -15.97 23.52 0.56
CA ASN A 195 -15.43 22.34 1.24
C ASN A 195 -14.07 21.89 0.68
N LEU A 196 -13.45 22.69 -0.20
CA LEU A 196 -12.15 22.36 -0.81
C LEU A 196 -11.02 23.19 -0.16
N PHE A 197 -9.80 22.67 -0.26
CA PHE A 197 -8.60 23.33 0.23
C PHE A 197 -7.90 24.10 -0.91
N TYR A 198 -7.68 25.39 -0.70
CA TYR A 198 -7.11 26.31 -1.68
C TYR A 198 -5.68 26.73 -1.34
N THR A 199 -4.91 27.08 -2.35
CA THR A 199 -3.55 27.64 -2.16
C THR A 199 -3.57 29.00 -1.46
N ARG A 200 -4.67 29.75 -1.60
CA ARG A 200 -4.96 31.01 -0.87
C ARG A 200 -6.36 30.92 -0.29
N VAL A 201 -6.60 31.56 0.84
CA VAL A 201 -7.95 31.63 1.41
C VAL A 201 -8.91 32.19 0.36
N PRO A 202 -9.97 31.46 -0.02
CA PRO A 202 -10.89 31.88 -1.05
C PRO A 202 -11.76 33.04 -0.53
N TYR A 203 -11.91 34.10 -1.32
CA TYR A 203 -12.80 35.21 -0.97
C TYR A 203 -14.24 34.89 -1.37
N ASN A 204 -14.44 34.45 -2.62
CA ASN A 204 -15.72 33.96 -3.14
C ASN A 204 -15.50 32.98 -4.28
N TYR A 205 -16.57 32.39 -4.78
CA TYR A 205 -16.55 31.43 -5.84
C TYR A 205 -15.98 31.98 -7.16
N GLU A 206 -16.47 33.15 -7.60
CA GLU A 206 -16.12 33.75 -8.89
C GLU A 206 -14.63 34.12 -8.97
N GLU A 207 -14.08 34.68 -7.90
CA GLU A 207 -12.65 35.01 -7.84
C GLU A 207 -11.80 33.71 -7.82
N SER A 208 -12.24 32.73 -7.05
CA SER A 208 -11.50 31.46 -6.89
C SER A 208 -11.54 30.61 -8.14
N ARG A 209 -12.59 30.69 -8.94
CA ARG A 209 -12.89 29.80 -10.07
C ARG A 209 -11.72 29.64 -11.05
N ASN A 210 -11.07 30.73 -11.42
CA ASN A 210 -10.01 30.74 -12.44
C ASN A 210 -8.61 31.00 -11.89
N THR A 211 -8.48 31.59 -10.71
CA THR A 211 -7.22 32.17 -10.22
C THR A 211 -6.68 31.54 -8.94
N ASN A 212 -7.50 30.79 -8.20
CA ASN A 212 -7.12 30.19 -6.94
C ASN A 212 -7.19 28.66 -7.05
N GLN A 213 -6.04 28.02 -7.12
CA GLN A 213 -5.98 26.58 -7.27
C GLN A 213 -6.36 25.85 -5.98
N ILE A 214 -7.04 24.74 -6.13
CA ILE A 214 -7.26 23.75 -5.09
C ILE A 214 -6.14 22.71 -5.10
N ASP A 215 -5.75 22.21 -3.93
CA ASP A 215 -4.88 21.07 -3.75
C ASP A 215 -5.75 19.83 -3.54
N MET A 216 -5.60 18.80 -4.38
CA MET A 216 -6.48 17.62 -4.36
C MET A 216 -6.30 16.79 -3.09
N GLN A 217 -5.07 16.54 -2.66
CA GLN A 217 -4.78 15.74 -1.46
C GLN A 217 -5.23 16.50 -0.19
N ALA A 218 -4.85 17.79 -0.07
CA ALA A 218 -5.24 18.62 1.04
C ALA A 218 -6.76 18.81 1.10
N SER A 219 -7.47 18.88 -0.04
CA SER A 219 -8.94 18.93 -0.09
C SER A 219 -9.56 17.66 0.49
N GLY A 220 -9.00 16.50 0.17
CA GLY A 220 -9.44 15.21 0.73
C GLY A 220 -9.31 15.19 2.26
N VAL A 221 -8.16 15.62 2.78
CA VAL A 221 -7.91 15.74 4.22
C VAL A 221 -8.84 16.75 4.87
N PHE A 222 -8.97 17.96 4.30
CA PHE A 222 -9.78 19.05 4.83
C PHE A 222 -11.26 18.67 4.93
N ALA A 223 -11.83 18.14 3.84
CA ALA A 223 -13.26 17.88 3.73
C ALA A 223 -13.72 16.60 4.45
N SER A 224 -12.87 15.61 4.63
CA SER A 224 -13.24 14.33 5.26
C SER A 224 -13.59 14.51 6.76
N HIS A 225 -14.36 13.58 7.30
CA HIS A 225 -14.72 13.56 8.72
C HIS A 225 -13.59 12.96 9.56
N TYR A 226 -13.00 11.89 9.06
CA TYR A 226 -11.81 11.25 9.62
C TYR A 226 -10.77 11.05 8.55
N ILE A 227 -9.51 11.05 8.95
CA ILE A 227 -8.39 10.64 8.10
C ILE A 227 -7.64 9.49 8.77
N ASN A 228 -7.01 8.68 7.97
CA ASN A 228 -5.95 7.82 8.46
C ASN A 228 -4.71 7.89 7.57
N THR A 229 -3.56 7.69 8.19
CA THR A 229 -2.30 7.33 7.54
C THR A 229 -2.09 5.82 7.66
N VAL A 230 -1.10 5.31 6.95
CA VAL A 230 -0.83 3.87 6.89
C VAL A 230 0.19 3.39 7.94
N SER A 231 0.48 4.24 8.93
CA SER A 231 1.17 3.86 10.18
C SER A 231 0.98 4.92 11.26
N PRO A 232 0.97 4.54 12.55
CA PRO A 232 0.95 5.48 13.67
C PRO A 232 2.16 6.42 13.69
N THR A 233 3.37 5.87 13.55
CA THR A 233 4.60 6.67 13.57
C THR A 233 4.67 7.63 12.38
N PHE A 234 4.25 7.23 11.17
CA PHE A 234 4.22 8.15 10.04
C PHE A 234 3.26 9.34 10.27
N LEU A 235 2.11 9.10 10.92
CA LEU A 235 1.22 10.17 11.34
C LEU A 235 1.92 11.14 12.30
N GLU A 236 2.61 10.64 13.31
CA GLU A 236 3.37 11.46 14.27
C GLU A 236 4.52 12.23 13.60
N GLU A 237 5.24 11.60 12.68
CA GLU A 237 6.30 12.25 11.90
C GLU A 237 5.75 13.45 11.09
N ILE A 238 4.58 13.28 10.45
CA ILE A 238 3.91 14.38 9.74
C ILE A 238 3.50 15.49 10.71
N VAL A 239 2.83 15.14 11.79
CA VAL A 239 2.33 16.09 12.80
C VAL A 239 3.46 16.90 13.43
N ASN A 240 4.59 16.26 13.71
CA ASN A 240 5.77 16.90 14.31
C ASN A 240 6.66 17.61 13.27
N GLY A 241 6.41 17.42 11.97
CA GLY A 241 7.15 18.10 10.90
C GLY A 241 8.57 17.56 10.72
N TRP A 242 8.79 16.25 10.89
CA TRP A 242 10.12 15.64 10.75
C TRP A 242 10.56 15.50 9.29
N HIS A 243 9.63 15.68 8.34
CA HIS A 243 9.89 15.57 6.92
C HIS A 243 9.66 16.91 6.21
N ASP A 244 10.73 17.58 5.80
CA ASP A 244 10.68 18.89 5.13
C ASP A 244 10.04 18.84 3.74
N PHE A 245 10.03 17.66 3.09
CA PHE A 245 9.43 17.47 1.77
C PHE A 245 7.90 17.44 1.78
N ILE A 246 7.25 17.32 2.96
CA ILE A 246 5.79 17.34 3.06
C ILE A 246 5.30 18.78 2.94
N PRO A 247 4.39 19.08 1.98
CA PRO A 247 3.84 20.42 1.83
C PRO A 247 3.25 20.96 3.12
N THR A 248 3.62 22.18 3.51
CA THR A 248 3.20 22.78 4.78
C THR A 248 1.67 22.80 4.92
N ALA A 249 0.95 23.09 3.86
CA ALA A 249 -0.51 23.11 3.84
C ALA A 249 -1.11 21.74 4.22
N LEU A 250 -0.65 20.67 3.58
CA LEU A 250 -1.09 19.31 3.89
C LEU A 250 -0.74 18.90 5.32
N ARG A 251 0.48 19.23 5.77
CA ARG A 251 0.93 18.95 7.14
C ARG A 251 0.06 19.65 8.19
N GLU A 252 -0.26 20.93 7.99
CA GLU A 252 -1.11 21.66 8.95
C GLU A 252 -2.54 21.11 9.00
N GLU A 253 -3.13 20.72 7.86
CA GLU A 253 -4.45 20.08 7.86
C GLU A 253 -4.45 18.71 8.54
N ILE A 254 -3.44 17.87 8.33
CA ILE A 254 -3.28 16.61 9.06
C ILE A 254 -3.13 16.88 10.57
N ARG A 255 -2.32 17.89 10.94
CA ARG A 255 -2.16 18.31 12.34
C ARG A 255 -3.46 18.78 12.97
N ASN A 256 -4.29 19.54 12.23
CA ASN A 256 -5.61 19.98 12.68
C ASN A 256 -6.53 18.77 12.94
N LYS A 257 -6.57 17.81 12.03
CA LYS A 257 -7.32 16.54 12.20
C LYS A 257 -6.83 15.75 13.41
N HIS A 258 -5.52 15.65 13.59
CA HIS A 258 -4.92 14.95 14.73
C HIS A 258 -5.31 15.61 16.07
N ARG A 259 -5.19 16.93 16.18
CA ARG A 259 -5.63 17.70 17.38
C ARG A 259 -7.11 17.55 17.67
N ALA A 260 -7.94 17.40 16.64
CA ALA A 260 -9.38 17.18 16.77
C ALA A 260 -9.75 15.71 17.12
N GLY A 261 -8.78 14.79 17.24
CA GLY A 261 -9.04 13.36 17.46
C GLY A 261 -9.68 12.67 16.26
N CYS A 262 -9.48 13.22 15.05
CA CYS A 262 -10.03 12.74 13.79
C CYS A 262 -8.96 12.22 12.84
N ALA A 263 -7.78 11.87 13.34
CA ALA A 263 -6.69 11.24 12.59
C ALA A 263 -6.15 10.04 13.36
N ILE A 264 -5.81 8.97 12.64
CA ILE A 264 -5.25 7.74 13.20
C ILE A 264 -4.26 7.11 12.20
N GLY A 265 -3.26 6.38 12.69
CA GLY A 265 -2.43 5.52 11.87
C GLY A 265 -2.94 4.07 11.92
N ILE A 266 -3.15 3.45 10.76
CA ILE A 266 -3.52 2.03 10.64
C ILE A 266 -2.52 1.36 9.74
N LEU A 267 -1.79 0.37 10.27
CA LEU A 267 -0.84 -0.41 9.46
C LEU A 267 -1.58 -1.23 8.40
N ASN A 268 -1.04 -1.23 7.19
CA ASN A 268 -1.44 -2.17 6.16
C ASN A 268 -0.93 -3.58 6.50
N ALA A 269 -1.47 -4.59 5.83
CA ALA A 269 -0.98 -5.96 5.89
C ALA A 269 -0.44 -6.41 4.52
N PRO A 270 0.55 -7.33 4.47
CA PRO A 270 0.97 -8.00 3.25
C PRO A 270 -0.17 -8.75 2.59
N ASP A 271 -0.09 -9.00 1.29
CA ASP A 271 -1.10 -9.77 0.58
C ASP A 271 -1.21 -11.21 1.15
N ALA A 272 -2.39 -11.79 1.09
CA ALA A 272 -2.62 -13.15 1.59
C ALA A 272 -1.81 -14.21 0.83
N SER A 273 -1.38 -13.90 -0.40
CA SER A 273 -0.47 -14.75 -1.18
C SER A 273 0.98 -14.71 -0.71
N ASP A 274 1.37 -13.69 0.08
CA ASP A 274 2.68 -13.60 0.72
C ASP A 274 2.76 -14.57 1.92
N ASN A 275 2.62 -15.86 1.65
CA ASN A 275 2.59 -16.91 2.65
C ASN A 275 3.50 -18.08 2.26
N PRO A 276 4.61 -18.31 2.97
CA PRO A 276 5.56 -19.38 2.62
C PRO A 276 4.99 -20.78 2.72
N GLU A 277 3.82 -20.97 3.35
CA GLU A 277 3.16 -22.29 3.43
C GLU A 277 2.49 -22.69 2.10
N THR A 278 2.12 -21.70 1.26
CA THR A 278 1.30 -21.92 0.06
C THR A 278 1.79 -21.21 -1.20
N ASP A 279 2.89 -20.45 -1.12
CA ASP A 279 3.42 -19.68 -2.24
C ASP A 279 3.87 -20.60 -3.39
N PRO A 280 3.28 -20.50 -4.58
CA PRO A 280 3.62 -21.35 -5.72
C PRO A 280 4.95 -20.98 -6.40
N HIS A 281 5.59 -19.87 -6.02
CA HIS A 281 6.80 -19.35 -6.66
C HIS A 281 8.08 -19.79 -5.95
N ILE A 282 7.97 -20.37 -4.75
CA ILE A 282 9.12 -20.88 -4.00
C ILE A 282 9.33 -22.37 -4.30
N GLU A 283 10.55 -22.84 -4.15
CA GLU A 283 10.92 -24.23 -4.46
C GLU A 283 10.33 -25.23 -3.46
N VAL A 284 10.38 -24.87 -2.17
CA VAL A 284 9.86 -25.67 -1.06
C VAL A 284 9.03 -24.78 -0.16
N CYS A 285 7.74 -25.08 0.01
CA CYS A 285 6.86 -24.41 0.98
C CYS A 285 7.23 -24.82 2.41
N TYR A 286 7.03 -23.89 3.36
CA TYR A 286 7.42 -24.11 4.75
C TYR A 286 6.62 -23.25 5.72
N ASP A 287 6.64 -23.65 6.98
CA ASP A 287 6.15 -22.88 8.13
C ASP A 287 7.29 -22.56 9.12
N ALA A 288 6.94 -21.98 10.24
CA ALA A 288 7.89 -21.65 11.30
C ALA A 288 8.59 -22.88 11.93
N ALA A 289 8.07 -24.10 11.77
CA ALA A 289 8.68 -25.31 12.30
C ALA A 289 9.64 -25.97 11.29
N THR A 290 9.37 -25.80 10.00
CA THR A 290 10.09 -26.45 8.89
C THR A 290 11.01 -25.53 8.11
N HIS A 291 11.09 -24.24 8.49
CA HIS A 291 11.81 -23.19 7.76
C HIS A 291 13.29 -23.49 7.50
N ARG A 292 13.98 -24.16 8.39
CA ARG A 292 15.43 -24.39 8.33
C ARG A 292 15.86 -25.02 7.01
N GLU A 293 15.39 -26.23 6.74
CA GLU A 293 15.80 -26.99 5.55
C GLU A 293 15.16 -26.40 4.27
N ALA A 294 13.92 -25.93 4.36
CA ALA A 294 13.24 -25.35 3.23
C ALA A 294 13.89 -24.04 2.75
N LYS A 295 14.31 -23.15 3.67
CA LYS A 295 15.05 -21.93 3.30
C LYS A 295 16.39 -22.23 2.65
N ARG A 296 17.08 -23.31 3.04
CA ARG A 296 18.32 -23.76 2.40
C ARG A 296 18.08 -24.17 0.95
N ALA A 297 17.04 -24.96 0.70
CA ALA A 297 16.65 -25.37 -0.66
C ALA A 297 16.24 -24.16 -1.52
N ASN A 298 15.40 -23.27 -0.97
CA ASN A 298 14.99 -22.03 -1.63
C ASN A 298 16.17 -21.11 -1.94
N LYS A 299 17.17 -21.04 -1.04
CA LYS A 299 18.40 -20.25 -1.23
C LYS A 299 19.20 -20.76 -2.43
N VAL A 300 19.45 -22.07 -2.53
CA VAL A 300 20.16 -22.65 -3.68
C VAL A 300 19.40 -22.39 -4.98
N ALA A 301 18.08 -22.60 -4.99
CA ALA A 301 17.25 -22.34 -6.17
C ALA A 301 17.29 -20.86 -6.60
N PHE A 302 17.26 -19.95 -5.64
CA PHE A 302 17.37 -18.50 -5.92
C PHE A 302 18.76 -18.13 -6.44
N GLN A 303 19.82 -18.60 -5.78
CA GLN A 303 21.22 -18.36 -6.18
C GLN A 303 21.44 -18.79 -7.64
N HIS A 304 20.96 -19.99 -8.00
CA HIS A 304 21.00 -20.51 -9.36
C HIS A 304 20.32 -19.55 -10.36
N LYS A 305 19.08 -19.11 -10.04
CA LYS A 305 18.30 -18.24 -10.94
C LYS A 305 18.90 -16.87 -11.15
N VAL A 306 19.59 -16.30 -10.15
CA VAL A 306 20.16 -14.96 -10.24
C VAL A 306 21.67 -14.93 -10.52
N GLY A 307 22.29 -16.09 -10.73
CA GLY A 307 23.72 -16.21 -11.06
C GLY A 307 24.66 -15.97 -9.89
N LEU A 308 24.21 -16.20 -8.67
CA LEU A 308 25.06 -16.23 -7.48
C LEU A 308 25.73 -17.60 -7.32
N GLU A 309 26.81 -17.64 -6.58
CA GLU A 309 27.49 -18.87 -6.20
C GLU A 309 26.59 -19.72 -5.29
N GLU A 310 26.30 -20.96 -5.69
CA GLU A 310 25.38 -21.84 -4.97
C GLU A 310 25.99 -22.34 -3.66
N ASP A 311 25.52 -21.81 -2.54
CA ASP A 311 25.91 -22.24 -1.19
C ASP A 311 24.82 -21.87 -0.18
N PRO A 312 24.13 -22.86 0.42
CA PRO A 312 23.07 -22.58 1.38
C PRO A 312 23.58 -22.05 2.72
N ASP A 313 24.90 -22.12 2.99
CA ASP A 313 25.51 -21.77 4.28
C ASP A 313 26.14 -20.37 4.31
N VAL A 314 25.94 -19.57 3.26
CA VAL A 314 26.42 -18.18 3.21
C VAL A 314 25.31 -17.17 3.54
N PRO A 315 25.62 -16.05 4.21
CA PRO A 315 24.62 -15.01 4.47
C PRO A 315 24.19 -14.32 3.15
N LEU A 316 22.88 -14.23 2.96
CA LEU A 316 22.26 -13.61 1.79
C LEU A 316 21.39 -12.44 2.22
N PHE A 317 21.75 -11.23 1.77
CA PHE A 317 20.94 -10.03 1.87
C PHE A 317 20.12 -9.84 0.60
N PHE A 318 18.86 -9.45 0.77
CA PHE A 318 17.90 -9.29 -0.32
C PHE A 318 17.31 -7.88 -0.33
N TRP A 319 17.27 -7.25 -1.51
CA TRP A 319 16.65 -5.95 -1.72
C TRP A 319 15.42 -6.09 -2.64
N PRO A 320 14.19 -5.98 -2.12
CA PRO A 320 12.97 -6.18 -2.90
C PRO A 320 12.32 -4.88 -3.41
N SER A 321 12.80 -3.69 -2.97
CA SER A 321 12.13 -2.42 -3.20
C SER A 321 12.69 -1.70 -4.43
N ARG A 322 11.88 -0.80 -5.04
CA ARG A 322 12.35 0.06 -6.15
C ARG A 322 13.65 0.77 -5.79
N LEU A 323 14.55 0.89 -6.75
CA LEU A 323 15.84 1.57 -6.56
C LEU A 323 15.69 3.09 -6.77
N ASP A 324 14.88 3.70 -5.90
CA ASP A 324 14.55 5.11 -5.87
C ASP A 324 15.39 5.84 -4.79
N PRO A 325 16.33 6.71 -5.17
CA PRO A 325 17.21 7.39 -4.22
C PRO A 325 16.50 8.45 -3.36
N ALA A 326 15.35 8.94 -3.82
CA ALA A 326 14.59 9.94 -3.06
C ALA A 326 13.90 9.33 -1.83
N GLN A 327 13.55 8.05 -1.90
CA GLN A 327 12.80 7.38 -0.83
C GLN A 327 13.52 6.16 -0.27
N LYS A 328 13.96 5.23 -1.13
CA LYS A 328 14.35 3.86 -0.72
C LYS A 328 15.80 3.70 -0.28
N GLY A 329 16.65 4.69 -0.52
CA GLY A 329 18.03 4.74 -0.01
C GLY A 329 19.05 3.81 -0.69
N PRO A 330 18.93 3.48 -2.00
CA PRO A 330 19.92 2.63 -2.68
C PRO A 330 21.32 3.21 -2.66
N GLN A 331 21.46 4.55 -2.58
CA GLN A 331 22.75 5.24 -2.46
C GLN A 331 23.50 4.84 -1.19
N LEU A 332 22.80 4.58 -0.06
CA LEU A 332 23.46 4.16 1.18
C LEU A 332 24.15 2.80 1.01
N LEU A 333 23.48 1.87 0.33
CA LEU A 333 24.05 0.55 0.03
C LEU A 333 25.19 0.67 -0.98
N ALA A 334 25.03 1.45 -2.05
CA ALA A 334 26.07 1.65 -3.07
C ALA A 334 27.37 2.19 -2.45
N ASP A 335 27.28 3.14 -1.52
CA ASP A 335 28.43 3.74 -0.83
C ASP A 335 29.25 2.73 0.00
N ILE A 336 28.63 1.73 0.58
CA ILE A 336 29.30 0.76 1.46
C ILE A 336 29.60 -0.57 0.78
N LEU A 337 28.95 -0.87 -0.35
CA LEU A 337 28.84 -2.20 -0.94
C LEU A 337 30.21 -2.88 -1.10
N TYR A 338 31.14 -2.25 -1.79
CA TYR A 338 32.48 -2.83 -1.98
C TYR A 338 33.22 -3.08 -0.67
N ARG A 339 33.19 -2.10 0.24
CA ARG A 339 33.89 -2.18 1.53
C ARG A 339 33.28 -3.26 2.43
N PHE A 340 31.95 -3.36 2.48
CA PHE A 340 31.24 -4.37 3.24
C PHE A 340 31.53 -5.78 2.68
N MET A 341 31.41 -5.96 1.38
CA MET A 341 31.68 -7.25 0.72
C MET A 341 33.14 -7.68 0.89
N SER A 342 34.11 -6.74 0.78
CA SER A 342 35.53 -7.03 0.97
C SER A 342 35.85 -7.45 2.41
N ARG A 343 35.23 -6.79 3.40
CA ARG A 343 35.38 -7.13 4.82
C ARG A 343 34.87 -8.55 5.16
N HIS A 344 33.79 -8.95 4.47
CA HIS A 344 33.14 -10.25 4.65
C HIS A 344 33.45 -11.24 3.50
N TRP A 345 34.54 -11.03 2.78
CA TRP A 345 34.89 -11.87 1.63
C TRP A 345 35.04 -13.37 1.99
N ARG A 346 35.64 -13.66 3.13
CA ARG A 346 35.85 -15.03 3.64
C ARG A 346 34.53 -15.70 4.08
N GLN A 347 33.56 -14.94 4.54
CA GLN A 347 32.22 -15.42 4.88
C GLN A 347 31.35 -15.63 3.66
N ARG A 348 31.86 -15.28 2.48
CA ARG A 348 31.16 -15.44 1.19
C ARG A 348 29.78 -14.78 1.17
N VAL A 349 29.64 -13.62 1.85
CA VAL A 349 28.41 -12.84 1.88
C VAL A 349 27.91 -12.56 0.46
N GLN A 350 26.61 -12.67 0.27
CA GLN A 350 25.93 -12.38 -0.99
C GLN A 350 24.88 -11.30 -0.81
N ILE A 351 24.68 -10.51 -1.87
CA ILE A 351 23.63 -9.48 -1.93
C ILE A 351 22.91 -9.64 -3.27
N ALA A 352 21.58 -9.66 -3.23
CA ALA A 352 20.73 -9.72 -4.41
C ALA A 352 19.70 -8.59 -4.42
N LEU A 353 19.59 -7.90 -5.56
CA LEU A 353 18.59 -6.88 -5.81
C LEU A 353 17.66 -7.37 -6.92
N VAL A 354 16.35 -7.44 -6.64
CA VAL A 354 15.31 -7.78 -7.62
C VAL A 354 14.36 -6.59 -7.71
N ALA A 355 14.80 -5.58 -8.46
CA ALA A 355 14.18 -4.26 -8.40
C ALA A 355 14.49 -3.40 -9.62
N ASN A 356 13.49 -2.65 -10.10
CA ASN A 356 13.68 -1.62 -11.13
C ASN A 356 13.99 -0.25 -10.48
N GLY A 357 14.64 0.61 -11.23
CA GLY A 357 14.89 2.00 -10.82
C GLY A 357 16.20 2.56 -11.36
N VAL A 358 16.39 3.86 -11.16
CA VAL A 358 17.54 4.61 -11.71
C VAL A 358 18.88 4.14 -11.15
N PHE A 359 18.91 3.50 -9.99
CA PHE A 359 20.11 2.97 -9.36
C PHE A 359 20.51 1.55 -9.81
N GLN A 360 19.76 0.91 -10.69
CA GLN A 360 20.19 -0.36 -11.29
C GLN A 360 21.56 -0.23 -11.97
N LYS A 361 21.73 0.83 -12.79
CA LYS A 361 22.99 1.08 -13.49
C LYS A 361 24.19 1.25 -12.53
N PRO A 362 24.15 2.10 -11.49
CA PRO A 362 25.22 2.15 -10.48
C PRO A 362 25.58 0.80 -9.87
N PHE A 363 24.63 -0.05 -9.55
CA PHE A 363 24.93 -1.38 -9.01
C PHE A 363 25.57 -2.32 -10.04
N HIS A 364 25.16 -2.27 -11.31
CA HIS A 364 25.85 -2.97 -12.39
C HIS A 364 27.28 -2.46 -12.59
N ASP A 365 27.48 -1.14 -12.54
CA ASP A 365 28.82 -0.54 -12.66
C ASP A 365 29.74 -1.01 -11.51
N ILE A 366 29.24 -1.07 -10.26
CA ILE A 366 29.96 -1.61 -9.10
C ILE A 366 30.28 -3.10 -9.28
N LEU A 367 29.28 -3.91 -9.70
CA LEU A 367 29.44 -5.33 -9.97
C LEU A 367 30.58 -5.59 -10.96
N HIS A 368 30.59 -4.89 -12.09
CA HIS A 368 31.59 -5.05 -13.14
C HIS A 368 32.95 -4.50 -12.76
N PHE A 369 32.99 -3.31 -12.14
CA PHE A 369 34.27 -2.65 -11.77
C PHE A 369 35.04 -3.45 -10.71
N HIS A 370 34.33 -4.07 -9.77
CA HIS A 370 34.93 -4.84 -8.68
C HIS A 370 34.87 -6.35 -8.88
N GLU A 371 34.45 -6.81 -10.06
CA GLU A 371 34.37 -8.25 -10.43
C GLU A 371 33.62 -9.09 -9.38
N MET A 372 32.50 -8.57 -8.84
CA MET A 372 31.73 -9.22 -7.77
C MET A 372 30.79 -10.35 -8.27
N TYR A 373 31.15 -10.99 -9.37
CA TYR A 373 30.38 -12.09 -9.94
C TYR A 373 30.21 -13.24 -8.94
N GLY A 374 28.99 -13.80 -8.91
CA GLY A 374 28.62 -14.86 -7.95
C GLY A 374 28.38 -14.36 -6.51
N ARG A 375 28.58 -13.06 -6.23
CA ARG A 375 28.38 -12.45 -4.90
C ARG A 375 27.36 -11.33 -4.88
N LEU A 376 27.23 -10.60 -5.96
CA LEU A 376 26.26 -9.54 -6.16
C LEU A 376 25.39 -9.88 -7.37
N ALA A 377 24.06 -9.89 -7.21
CA ALA A 377 23.10 -10.02 -8.29
C ALA A 377 22.25 -8.77 -8.40
N VAL A 378 22.06 -8.26 -9.63
CA VAL A 378 21.20 -7.12 -9.94
C VAL A 378 20.24 -7.55 -11.04
N CYS A 379 18.97 -7.71 -10.68
CA CYS A 379 17.94 -8.25 -11.57
C CYS A 379 16.78 -7.26 -11.71
N ASP A 380 16.10 -7.31 -12.84
CA ASP A 380 14.82 -6.63 -13.03
C ASP A 380 13.78 -7.20 -12.07
N PHE A 381 12.82 -6.36 -11.70
CA PHE A 381 11.71 -6.79 -10.87
C PHE A 381 10.89 -7.88 -11.58
N ASN A 382 10.74 -8.99 -10.89
CA ASN A 382 9.84 -10.08 -11.24
C ASN A 382 9.20 -10.60 -9.96
N GLN A 383 7.88 -10.72 -9.93
CA GLN A 383 7.13 -11.07 -8.71
C GLN A 383 7.55 -12.44 -8.17
N GLY A 384 7.57 -13.48 -9.00
CA GLY A 384 7.95 -14.81 -8.54
C GLY A 384 9.40 -14.90 -8.07
N LEU A 385 10.32 -14.17 -8.74
CA LEU A 385 11.70 -14.07 -8.31
C LEU A 385 11.83 -13.30 -6.98
N SER A 386 11.02 -12.28 -6.77
CA SER A 386 10.98 -11.53 -5.51
C SER A 386 10.48 -12.40 -4.34
N GLN A 387 9.43 -13.18 -4.55
CA GLN A 387 8.92 -14.12 -3.55
C GLN A 387 9.94 -15.20 -3.20
N LEU A 388 10.60 -15.78 -4.22
CA LEU A 388 11.71 -16.70 -3.99
C LEU A 388 12.88 -16.01 -3.25
N GLY A 389 13.15 -14.73 -3.54
CA GLY A 389 14.15 -13.93 -2.84
C GLY A 389 13.88 -13.80 -1.33
N TYR A 390 12.65 -13.54 -0.93
CA TYR A 390 12.26 -13.54 0.49
C TYR A 390 12.44 -14.93 1.13
N ALA A 391 12.03 -16.00 0.45
CA ALA A 391 12.19 -17.36 0.95
C ALA A 391 13.65 -17.80 1.08
N ALA A 392 14.51 -17.31 0.19
CA ALA A 392 15.93 -17.63 0.13
C ALA A 392 16.78 -16.82 1.12
N SER A 393 16.48 -15.54 1.29
CA SER A 393 17.35 -14.62 2.02
C SER A 393 17.30 -14.80 3.54
N ASP A 394 18.40 -14.45 4.17
CA ASP A 394 18.50 -14.36 5.63
C ASP A 394 18.06 -12.98 6.12
N PHE A 395 18.31 -11.95 5.30
CA PHE A 395 18.05 -10.56 5.64
C PHE A 395 17.39 -9.81 4.49
N THR A 396 16.37 -8.99 4.80
CA THR A 396 15.69 -8.10 3.85
C THR A 396 16.11 -6.65 4.09
N LEU A 397 16.66 -5.98 3.07
CA LEU A 397 17.14 -4.59 3.16
C LEU A 397 16.03 -3.60 2.84
N VAL A 398 15.69 -2.72 3.79
CA VAL A 398 14.72 -1.64 3.63
C VAL A 398 15.24 -0.34 4.27
N PRO A 399 16.35 0.23 3.78
CA PRO A 399 16.97 1.43 4.36
C PRO A 399 16.30 2.72 3.85
N SER A 400 14.98 2.80 3.89
CA SER A 400 14.22 3.94 3.38
C SER A 400 14.44 5.19 4.21
N LEU A 401 14.55 6.36 3.55
CA LEU A 401 14.60 7.67 4.21
C LEU A 401 13.29 7.94 4.96
N PHE A 402 12.20 7.65 4.32
CA PHE A 402 10.86 7.65 4.91
C PHE A 402 10.06 6.48 4.35
N GLU A 403 9.20 5.90 5.17
CA GLU A 403 8.36 4.77 4.77
C GLU A 403 6.98 4.89 5.42
N PRO A 404 5.95 5.32 4.68
CA PRO A 404 4.62 5.49 5.25
C PRO A 404 4.10 4.24 5.95
N CYS A 405 4.26 3.08 5.37
CA CYS A 405 3.96 1.79 5.99
C CYS A 405 5.11 0.80 5.80
N GLY A 406 5.46 0.54 4.53
CA GLY A 406 6.35 -0.56 4.16
C GLY A 406 5.65 -1.91 4.27
N LEU A 407 5.74 -2.69 3.20
CA LEU A 407 5.32 -4.09 3.19
C LEU A 407 6.53 -5.04 3.20
N PRO A 408 7.67 -4.69 2.56
CA PRO A 408 8.81 -5.60 2.44
C PRO A 408 9.34 -6.14 3.75
N GLN A 409 9.39 -5.33 4.82
CA GLN A 409 9.84 -5.78 6.14
C GLN A 409 8.85 -6.73 6.80
N MET A 410 7.56 -6.58 6.54
CA MET A 410 6.54 -7.51 7.04
C MET A 410 6.60 -8.83 6.28
N VAL A 411 6.66 -8.78 4.94
CA VAL A 411 6.84 -9.97 4.10
C VAL A 411 8.11 -10.72 4.49
N GLY A 412 9.23 -10.01 4.65
CA GLY A 412 10.48 -10.61 5.14
C GLY A 412 10.28 -11.42 6.42
N GLN A 413 9.59 -10.86 7.41
CA GLN A 413 9.29 -11.54 8.68
C GLN A 413 8.42 -12.79 8.48
N LEU A 414 7.41 -12.75 7.59
CA LEU A 414 6.59 -13.92 7.27
C LEU A 414 7.42 -15.07 6.68
N TYR A 415 8.40 -14.73 5.82
CA TYR A 415 9.30 -15.70 5.19
C TYR A 415 10.56 -16.02 6.03
N GLY A 416 10.70 -15.46 7.24
CA GLY A 416 11.88 -15.67 8.09
C GLY A 416 13.15 -15.03 7.51
N SER A 417 13.02 -13.97 6.72
CA SER A 417 14.09 -13.08 6.28
C SER A 417 14.05 -11.83 7.15
N LEU A 418 15.02 -11.68 8.07
CA LEU A 418 14.97 -10.64 9.09
C LEU A 418 15.26 -9.26 8.48
N PRO A 419 14.41 -8.24 8.72
CA PRO A 419 14.57 -6.93 8.12
C PRO A 419 15.76 -6.14 8.71
N VAL A 420 16.48 -5.42 7.84
CA VAL A 420 17.48 -4.39 8.17
C VAL A 420 16.91 -3.07 7.71
N VAL A 421 16.54 -2.18 8.64
CA VAL A 421 15.70 -1.02 8.37
C VAL A 421 16.21 0.27 8.99
N HIS A 422 15.88 1.41 8.37
CA HIS A 422 15.96 2.72 9.01
C HIS A 422 14.75 2.93 9.93
N ASP A 423 14.98 3.57 11.10
CA ASP A 423 13.98 3.81 12.13
C ASP A 423 13.05 4.98 11.74
N THR A 424 12.04 4.71 10.89
CA THR A 424 11.09 5.72 10.38
C THR A 424 9.73 5.11 10.04
N GLY A 425 8.65 5.86 10.22
CA GLY A 425 7.29 5.52 9.82
C GLY A 425 6.88 4.10 10.17
N GLY A 426 6.32 3.37 9.20
CA GLY A 426 5.88 1.98 9.41
C GLY A 426 7.02 0.99 9.69
N LEU A 427 8.27 1.32 9.37
CA LEU A 427 9.41 0.49 9.77
C LEU A 427 9.62 0.55 11.29
N HIS A 428 9.48 1.74 11.89
CA HIS A 428 9.48 1.91 13.35
C HIS A 428 8.38 1.08 14.03
N ASP A 429 7.17 1.11 13.45
CA ASP A 429 6.02 0.42 14.05
C ASP A 429 6.10 -1.10 13.94
N THR A 430 6.91 -1.64 13.03
CA THR A 430 6.90 -3.07 12.68
C THR A 430 8.19 -3.82 12.97
N VAL A 431 9.30 -3.09 13.23
CA VAL A 431 10.61 -3.69 13.45
C VAL A 431 11.23 -3.18 14.74
N GLU A 432 11.55 -4.11 15.63
CA GLU A 432 12.31 -3.89 16.87
C GLU A 432 13.71 -4.51 16.73
N HIS A 433 14.72 -3.83 17.30
CA HIS A 433 16.10 -4.34 17.23
C HIS A 433 16.22 -5.69 17.92
N LEU A 434 16.80 -6.67 17.22
CA LEU A 434 16.89 -8.06 17.67
C LEU A 434 17.91 -8.23 18.79
N ASP A 435 17.49 -8.82 19.90
CA ASP A 435 18.35 -9.42 20.92
C ASP A 435 18.26 -10.95 20.81
N PRO A 436 19.23 -11.61 20.17
CA PRO A 436 19.18 -13.06 19.95
C PRO A 436 19.25 -13.87 21.26
N ALA A 437 19.92 -13.35 22.28
CA ALA A 437 20.09 -14.05 23.56
C ALA A 437 18.78 -14.12 24.34
N GLN A 438 18.05 -13.00 24.37
CA GLN A 438 16.76 -12.92 25.05
C GLN A 438 15.59 -13.41 24.18
N ASN A 439 15.83 -13.70 22.89
CA ASN A 439 14.81 -14.06 21.91
C ASN A 439 13.73 -12.96 21.79
N GLN A 440 14.15 -11.70 21.68
CA GLN A 440 13.31 -10.50 21.56
C GLN A 440 13.70 -9.68 20.34
N GLY A 441 12.78 -8.82 19.85
CA GLY A 441 12.96 -8.07 18.61
C GLY A 441 12.87 -8.95 17.37
N ASN A 442 12.86 -8.36 16.18
CA ASN A 442 12.52 -9.06 14.94
C ASN A 442 13.33 -8.58 13.72
N GLY A 443 14.32 -7.69 13.89
CA GLY A 443 15.15 -7.17 12.82
C GLY A 443 16.31 -6.31 13.32
N PHE A 444 16.95 -5.60 12.41
CA PHE A 444 18.11 -4.76 12.70
C PHE A 444 17.80 -3.31 12.35
N VAL A 445 17.72 -2.44 13.34
CA VAL A 445 17.25 -1.06 13.20
C VAL A 445 18.42 -0.10 13.35
N PHE A 446 18.63 0.81 12.37
CA PHE A 446 19.54 1.93 12.50
C PHE A 446 18.77 3.26 12.52
N ARG A 447 19.24 4.23 13.33
CA ARG A 447 18.53 5.49 13.59
C ARG A 447 19.03 6.69 12.81
N ILE A 448 20.30 6.68 12.43
CA ILE A 448 20.92 7.77 11.68
C ILE A 448 20.89 7.38 10.21
N TYR A 449 20.17 8.15 9.39
CA TYR A 449 20.05 7.89 7.96
C TYR A 449 21.34 8.29 7.24
N ASP A 450 22.32 7.41 7.32
CA ASP A 450 23.56 7.52 6.55
C ASP A 450 24.13 6.12 6.24
N SER A 451 25.15 6.09 5.39
CA SER A 451 25.80 4.84 4.98
C SER A 451 26.48 4.10 6.13
N ARG A 452 26.89 4.81 7.20
CA ARG A 452 27.50 4.19 8.37
C ARG A 452 26.45 3.50 9.25
N GLY A 453 25.28 4.11 9.39
CA GLY A 453 24.14 3.52 10.08
C GLY A 453 23.72 2.21 9.43
N LEU A 454 23.58 2.19 8.10
CA LEU A 454 23.28 0.97 7.35
C LEU A 454 24.39 -0.08 7.51
N ASP A 455 25.66 0.31 7.37
CA ASP A 455 26.81 -0.58 7.55
C ASP A 455 26.79 -1.24 8.94
N TRP A 456 26.54 -0.44 9.99
CA TRP A 456 26.42 -0.93 11.36
C TRP A 456 25.27 -1.96 11.51
N ALA A 457 24.10 -1.70 10.94
CA ALA A 457 22.96 -2.62 11.05
C ALA A 457 23.21 -3.93 10.27
N MET A 458 23.86 -3.85 9.11
CA MET A 458 24.27 -5.03 8.34
C MET A 458 25.35 -5.84 9.09
N GLU A 459 26.28 -5.19 9.82
CA GLU A 459 27.22 -5.89 10.70
C GLU A 459 26.50 -6.64 11.83
N LYS A 460 25.48 -6.03 12.45
CA LYS A 460 24.65 -6.72 13.46
C LYS A 460 23.91 -7.94 12.88
N ALA A 461 23.47 -7.85 11.65
CA ALA A 461 22.90 -9.00 10.95
C ALA A 461 23.93 -10.12 10.72
N ILE A 462 25.18 -9.79 10.37
CA ILE A 462 26.27 -10.77 10.25
C ILE A 462 26.67 -11.35 11.62
N GLU A 463 26.66 -10.55 12.69
CA GLU A 463 26.87 -11.05 14.06
C GLU A 463 25.81 -12.10 14.44
N PHE A 464 24.54 -11.83 14.14
CA PHE A 464 23.44 -12.79 14.34
C PHE A 464 23.64 -14.07 13.48
N TYR A 465 24.05 -13.93 12.22
CA TYR A 465 24.29 -15.09 11.35
C TYR A 465 25.38 -16.02 11.90
N LYS A 466 26.33 -15.49 12.67
CA LYS A 466 27.39 -16.25 13.35
C LYS A 466 26.96 -16.90 14.67
N CYS A 467 25.76 -16.61 15.17
CA CYS A 467 25.23 -17.30 16.36
C CYS A 467 25.05 -18.80 16.10
N ALA A 468 24.99 -19.59 17.16
CA ALA A 468 24.71 -21.02 17.08
C ALA A 468 23.39 -21.27 16.31
N PRO A 469 23.32 -22.34 15.48
CA PRO A 469 22.13 -22.62 14.68
C PRO A 469 20.83 -22.64 15.48
N GLU A 470 20.85 -23.20 16.68
CA GLU A 470 19.68 -23.31 17.57
C GLU A 470 19.16 -21.92 18.00
N VAL A 471 20.07 -20.95 18.20
CA VAL A 471 19.72 -19.56 18.54
C VAL A 471 19.05 -18.89 17.33
N ARG A 472 19.61 -19.05 16.13
CA ARG A 472 19.04 -18.49 14.90
C ARG A 472 17.67 -19.07 14.61
N GLU A 473 17.55 -20.39 14.61
CA GLU A 473 16.30 -21.11 14.34
C GLU A 473 15.18 -20.69 15.29
N ARG A 474 15.47 -20.64 16.59
CA ARG A 474 14.51 -20.22 17.61
C ARG A 474 14.00 -18.79 17.36
N ASN A 475 14.91 -17.83 17.06
CA ASN A 475 14.55 -16.45 16.80
C ASN A 475 13.74 -16.32 15.51
N ILE A 476 14.17 -16.95 14.41
CA ILE A 476 13.49 -16.91 13.13
C ILE A 476 12.08 -17.52 13.24
N ALA A 477 11.95 -18.71 13.85
CA ALA A 477 10.66 -19.36 14.03
C ALA A 477 9.68 -18.53 14.88
N ARG A 478 10.18 -17.80 15.89
CA ARG A 478 9.36 -16.87 16.67
C ARG A 478 8.92 -15.69 15.81
N VAL A 479 9.83 -15.04 15.08
CA VAL A 479 9.51 -13.90 14.21
C VAL A 479 8.46 -14.27 13.16
N MET A 480 8.59 -15.44 12.53
CA MET A 480 7.59 -15.93 11.58
C MET A 480 6.20 -16.09 12.22
N ARG A 481 6.11 -16.70 13.41
CA ARG A 481 4.82 -16.87 14.12
C ARG A 481 4.20 -15.54 14.52
N GLU A 482 4.99 -14.65 15.09
CA GLU A 482 4.53 -13.31 15.52
C GLU A 482 4.13 -12.46 14.33
N GLY A 483 4.91 -12.50 13.23
CA GLY A 483 4.58 -11.82 11.99
C GLY A 483 3.24 -12.29 11.41
N LYS A 484 3.00 -13.61 11.33
CA LYS A 484 1.74 -14.19 10.84
C LYS A 484 0.54 -13.78 11.73
N ALA A 485 0.71 -13.72 13.02
CA ALA A 485 -0.34 -13.30 13.95
C ALA A 485 -0.64 -11.80 13.88
N ARG A 486 0.38 -10.97 13.61
CA ARG A 486 0.28 -9.51 13.65
C ARG A 486 -0.08 -8.89 12.30
N PHE A 487 0.56 -9.34 11.22
CA PHE A 487 0.48 -8.74 9.88
C PHE A 487 -0.50 -9.51 9.00
N ASN A 488 -1.79 -9.42 9.31
CA ASN A 488 -2.84 -10.05 8.55
C ASN A 488 -4.01 -9.09 8.28
N HIS A 489 -4.76 -9.36 7.22
CA HIS A 489 -5.83 -8.49 6.74
C HIS A 489 -7.00 -8.37 7.72
N GLU A 490 -7.28 -9.39 8.50
CA GLU A 490 -8.36 -9.35 9.48
C GLU A 490 -8.06 -8.31 10.57
N THR A 491 -6.83 -8.29 11.09
CA THR A 491 -6.38 -7.29 12.07
C THR A 491 -6.49 -5.88 11.51
N CYS A 492 -6.04 -5.66 10.28
CA CYS A 492 -6.16 -4.38 9.58
C CYS A 492 -7.63 -3.97 9.41
N ALA A 493 -8.48 -4.86 8.88
CA ALA A 493 -9.89 -4.58 8.65
C ALA A 493 -10.68 -4.28 9.93
N ARG A 494 -10.37 -4.94 11.04
CA ARG A 494 -10.99 -4.66 12.35
C ARG A 494 -10.71 -3.21 12.79
N ALA A 495 -9.49 -2.70 12.61
CA ALA A 495 -9.18 -1.30 12.91
C ALA A 495 -10.00 -0.33 12.05
N TYR A 496 -10.22 -0.63 10.77
CA TYR A 496 -11.10 0.18 9.92
C TYR A 496 -12.57 0.07 10.33
N ILE A 497 -13.05 -1.12 10.71
CA ILE A 497 -14.42 -1.31 11.22
C ILE A 497 -14.67 -0.44 12.44
N GLU A 498 -13.76 -0.39 13.40
CA GLU A 498 -13.88 0.47 14.59
C GLU A 498 -14.07 1.94 14.23
N ILE A 499 -13.33 2.45 13.23
CA ILE A 499 -13.49 3.84 12.74
C ILE A 499 -14.84 4.02 12.06
N TYR A 500 -15.24 3.10 11.18
CA TYR A 500 -16.52 3.20 10.48
C TYR A 500 -17.69 3.17 11.46
N GLU A 501 -17.68 2.29 12.45
CA GLU A 501 -18.71 2.21 13.49
C GLU A 501 -18.75 3.48 14.33
N LYS A 502 -17.57 4.05 14.68
CA LYS A 502 -17.47 5.35 15.36
C LYS A 502 -18.08 6.48 14.52
N MET A 503 -17.78 6.53 13.22
CA MET A 503 -18.30 7.55 12.30
C MET A 503 -19.80 7.43 12.09
N LEU A 504 -20.33 6.21 12.03
CA LEU A 504 -21.73 5.90 11.78
C LEU A 504 -22.58 5.86 13.07
N ASN A 505 -21.94 5.79 14.24
CA ASN A 505 -22.58 5.57 15.55
C ASN A 505 -23.55 4.36 15.53
N ARG A 506 -23.16 3.30 14.84
CA ARG A 506 -23.87 2.02 14.75
C ARG A 506 -22.96 0.88 14.29
N PRO A 507 -23.23 -0.38 14.67
CA PRO A 507 -22.41 -1.51 14.27
C PRO A 507 -22.48 -1.76 12.76
N LEU A 508 -21.33 -2.10 12.16
CA LEU A 508 -21.17 -2.46 10.76
C LEU A 508 -21.36 -3.96 10.53
N VAL A 509 -20.78 -4.76 11.41
CA VAL A 509 -20.85 -6.23 11.38
C VAL A 509 -21.58 -6.73 12.62
N ARG A 510 -22.13 -7.95 12.56
CA ARG A 510 -22.70 -8.55 13.77
C ARG A 510 -21.54 -8.93 14.69
N SER A 511 -21.66 -8.61 15.99
CA SER A 511 -20.78 -9.20 16.98
C SER A 511 -20.87 -10.73 16.85
N PHE A 512 -19.74 -11.37 16.63
CA PHE A 512 -19.67 -12.82 16.81
C PHE A 512 -19.76 -13.08 18.32
N GLU A 513 -20.94 -13.52 18.78
CA GLU A 513 -21.11 -14.18 20.06
C GLU A 513 -20.54 -15.60 20.00
#